data_6b2233d1e4985faf3eedc59529490ec8
#
_entry.id   6b2233d1e4985faf3eedc59529490ec8
#
_cell.length_a   1.000
_cell.length_b   1.000
_cell.length_c   1.000
_cell.angle_alpha   90.00
_cell.angle_beta   90.00
_cell.angle_gamma   90.00
#
_symmetry.space_group_name_H-M   'P 1'
#
loop_
_entity.id
_entity.type
_entity.pdbx_description
1 polymer ?
#
loop_
_entity_poly.entity_id
_entity_poly.type
_entity_poly.pdbx_seq_one_letter_code
_entity_poly.pdbx_strand_id
1 'polypeptide(L)'
;TTDPDFYKWTQWIFVKMFKEGLAYEKEFPINWCPSCKTGLANEEVVNGCCERCGTPVTKKNLRQWMLRITKYADRLLNDLDKLEWPEKVKKMQTEWIGKSYGAEVDFPVEGKDEKITVYTTRPDTLHGATFMVLAPEHKLAAGLATPDQKEAVDAYIYAASMKSNVDRMQDKEKTGVFLS
;
A
#
# COMPACT_ATOMS: atom_id res chain seq x y z
N THR A 1 11.17 -30.61 5.87
CA THR A 1 10.09 -29.66 5.53
C THR A 1 9.40 -30.00 4.22
N THR A 2 10.06 -30.71 3.31
CA THR A 2 9.51 -31.16 2.01
C THR A 2 8.77 -32.49 2.07
N ASP A 3 8.74 -33.13 3.24
CA ASP A 3 8.00 -34.35 3.48
C ASP A 3 6.50 -34.08 3.54
N PRO A 4 5.63 -34.79 2.79
CA PRO A 4 4.18 -34.61 2.83
C PRO A 4 3.58 -34.75 4.22
N ASP A 5 4.08 -35.66 5.04
CA ASP A 5 3.61 -35.82 6.42
C ASP A 5 3.94 -34.64 7.32
N PHE A 6 4.95 -33.86 6.96
CA PHE A 6 5.30 -32.63 7.67
C PHE A 6 4.48 -31.43 7.17
N TYR A 7 4.51 -31.12 5.87
CA TYR A 7 3.88 -29.90 5.35
C TYR A 7 2.34 -29.97 5.29
N LYS A 8 1.73 -31.15 5.37
CA LYS A 8 0.26 -31.27 5.44
C LYS A 8 -0.38 -30.41 6.53
N TRP A 9 0.32 -30.18 7.64
CA TRP A 9 -0.18 -29.35 8.73
C TRP A 9 -0.21 -27.87 8.38
N THR A 10 0.81 -27.38 7.66
CA THR A 10 0.80 -26.02 7.11
C THR A 10 -0.35 -25.82 6.12
N GLN A 11 -0.57 -26.80 5.25
CA GLN A 11 -1.70 -26.80 4.32
C GLN A 11 -3.04 -26.83 5.05
N TRP A 12 -3.15 -27.64 6.11
CA TRP A 12 -4.35 -27.71 6.93
C TRP A 12 -4.67 -26.37 7.60
N ILE A 13 -3.68 -25.70 8.17
CA ILE A 13 -3.84 -24.35 8.74
C ILE A 13 -4.34 -23.38 7.66
N PHE A 14 -3.72 -23.37 6.49
CA PHE A 14 -4.14 -22.51 5.40
C PHE A 14 -5.59 -22.76 4.98
N VAL A 15 -5.98 -24.03 4.82
CA VAL A 15 -7.36 -24.41 4.47
C VAL A 15 -8.35 -23.96 5.55
N LYS A 16 -7.98 -24.02 6.83
CA LYS A 16 -8.80 -23.49 7.92
C LYS A 16 -8.96 -21.98 7.79
N MET A 17 -7.86 -21.26 7.58
CA MET A 17 -7.89 -19.79 7.39
C MET A 17 -8.75 -19.40 6.18
N PHE A 18 -8.66 -20.16 5.09
CA PHE A 18 -9.49 -19.94 3.90
C PHE A 18 -10.98 -20.14 4.20
N LYS A 19 -11.34 -21.25 4.87
CA LYS A 19 -12.74 -21.54 5.27
C LYS A 19 -13.34 -20.48 6.19
N GLU A 20 -12.51 -19.88 7.06
CA GLU A 20 -12.89 -18.77 7.95
C GLU A 20 -12.90 -17.40 7.23
N GLY A 21 -12.62 -17.36 5.93
CA GLY A 21 -12.54 -16.13 5.14
C GLY A 21 -11.37 -15.21 5.53
N LEU A 22 -10.35 -15.77 6.19
CA LEU A 22 -9.14 -15.04 6.57
C LEU A 22 -8.09 -15.03 5.46
N ALA A 23 -8.06 -16.05 4.61
CA ALA A 23 -7.26 -16.09 3.39
C ALA A 23 -8.14 -15.83 2.17
N TYR A 24 -7.67 -15.00 1.23
CA TYR A 24 -8.37 -14.66 0.01
C TYR A 24 -7.36 -14.34 -1.10
N GLU A 25 -7.81 -14.41 -2.35
CA GLU A 25 -6.98 -14.01 -3.48
C GLU A 25 -7.29 -12.58 -3.92
N LYS A 26 -6.24 -11.86 -4.31
CA LYS A 26 -6.35 -10.51 -4.87
C LYS A 26 -5.22 -10.28 -5.87
N GLU A 27 -5.50 -9.55 -6.95
CA GLU A 27 -4.46 -9.01 -7.80
C GLU A 27 -3.68 -7.93 -7.05
N PHE A 28 -2.36 -8.09 -7.02
CA PHE A 28 -1.46 -7.19 -6.31
C PHE A 28 -0.18 -6.98 -7.12
N PRO A 29 0.35 -5.75 -7.18
CA PRO A 29 1.60 -5.49 -7.88
C PRO A 29 2.77 -6.10 -7.12
N ILE A 30 3.51 -6.96 -7.80
CA ILE A 30 4.76 -7.55 -7.30
C ILE A 30 5.94 -7.06 -8.14
N ASN A 31 7.14 -7.15 -7.56
CA ASN A 31 8.37 -6.98 -8.32
C ASN A 31 8.50 -8.14 -9.30
N TRP A 32 8.71 -7.84 -10.57
CA TRP A 32 8.81 -8.83 -11.65
C TRP A 32 10.12 -8.66 -12.41
N CYS A 33 10.88 -9.75 -12.52
CA CYS A 33 12.03 -9.78 -13.41
C CYS A 33 11.60 -10.29 -14.80
N PRO A 34 11.64 -9.46 -15.85
CA PRO A 34 11.24 -9.89 -17.20
C PRO A 34 12.20 -10.91 -17.82
N SER A 35 13.47 -10.91 -17.42
CA SER A 35 14.49 -11.86 -17.88
C SER A 35 14.33 -13.23 -17.22
N CYS A 36 14.29 -13.29 -15.90
CA CYS A 36 14.10 -14.54 -15.15
C CYS A 36 12.65 -15.04 -15.17
N LYS A 37 11.70 -14.23 -15.64
CA LYS A 37 10.25 -14.52 -15.69
C LYS A 37 9.68 -14.98 -14.33
N THR A 38 10.10 -14.29 -13.26
CA THR A 38 9.71 -14.62 -11.88
C THR A 38 9.39 -13.37 -11.07
N GLY A 39 8.53 -13.56 -10.05
CA GLY A 39 8.32 -12.58 -8.99
C GLY A 39 9.50 -12.55 -8.03
N LEU A 40 9.81 -11.36 -7.53
CA LEU A 40 10.91 -11.11 -6.62
C LEU A 40 10.38 -10.54 -5.29
N ALA A 41 10.94 -11.01 -4.18
CA ALA A 41 10.79 -10.34 -2.89
C ALA A 41 11.51 -8.98 -2.91
N ASN A 42 11.19 -8.10 -1.97
CA ASN A 42 11.83 -6.78 -1.92
C ASN A 42 13.35 -6.89 -1.72
N GLU A 43 13.79 -7.88 -0.97
CA GLU A 43 15.19 -8.17 -0.67
C GLU A 43 15.97 -8.66 -1.90
N GLU A 44 15.28 -9.22 -2.90
CA GLU A 44 15.88 -9.70 -4.17
C GLU A 44 16.00 -8.58 -5.23
N VAL A 45 15.60 -7.35 -4.88
CA VAL A 45 15.71 -6.17 -5.72
C VAL A 45 16.82 -5.27 -5.20
N VAL A 46 17.94 -5.23 -5.88
CA VAL A 46 19.11 -4.42 -5.53
C VAL A 46 19.27 -3.30 -6.55
N ASN A 47 19.24 -2.05 -6.09
CA ASN A 47 19.32 -0.86 -6.94
C ASN A 47 18.32 -0.86 -8.13
N GLY A 48 17.09 -1.33 -7.88
CA GLY A 48 16.06 -1.44 -8.92
C GLY A 48 16.23 -2.59 -9.90
N CYS A 49 17.22 -3.43 -9.69
CA CYS A 49 17.55 -4.56 -10.56
C CYS A 49 17.39 -5.90 -9.85
N CYS A 50 17.16 -6.96 -10.61
CA CYS A 50 17.12 -8.33 -10.13
C CYS A 50 18.50 -8.74 -9.60
N GLU A 51 18.59 -9.20 -8.37
CA GLU A 51 19.84 -9.66 -7.75
C GLU A 51 20.54 -10.78 -8.58
N ARG A 52 19.74 -11.65 -9.23
CA ARG A 52 20.27 -12.80 -9.97
C ARG A 52 20.86 -12.46 -11.34
N CYS A 53 20.21 -11.58 -12.10
CA CYS A 53 20.56 -11.35 -13.49
C CYS A 53 20.84 -9.88 -13.84
N GLY A 54 20.74 -8.96 -12.90
CA GLY A 54 20.99 -7.52 -13.12
C GLY A 54 19.96 -6.80 -14.00
N THR A 55 18.91 -7.47 -14.46
CA THR A 55 17.88 -6.85 -15.30
C THR A 55 17.01 -5.89 -14.46
N PRO A 56 16.68 -4.69 -14.98
CA PRO A 56 15.73 -3.79 -14.32
C PRO A 56 14.41 -4.48 -14.00
N VAL A 57 13.94 -4.30 -12.77
CA VAL A 57 12.71 -4.90 -12.28
C VAL A 57 11.52 -4.03 -12.65
N THR A 58 10.42 -4.65 -13.04
CA THR A 58 9.16 -3.98 -13.33
C THR A 58 8.10 -4.36 -12.31
N LYS A 59 7.01 -3.59 -12.21
CA LYS A 59 5.83 -3.99 -11.43
C LYS A 59 4.88 -4.75 -12.34
N LYS A 60 4.37 -5.89 -11.84
CA LYS A 60 3.38 -6.70 -12.55
C LYS A 60 2.27 -7.10 -11.59
N ASN A 61 1.03 -6.84 -11.97
CA ASN A 61 -0.11 -7.32 -11.20
C ASN A 61 -0.26 -8.82 -11.40
N LEU A 62 -0.16 -9.56 -10.31
CA LEU A 62 -0.40 -11.00 -10.28
C LEU A 62 -1.37 -11.34 -9.16
N ARG A 63 -2.15 -12.36 -9.37
CA ARG A 63 -3.05 -12.93 -8.39
C ARG A 63 -2.26 -13.54 -7.25
N GLN A 64 -2.46 -13.04 -6.03
CA GLN A 64 -1.72 -13.40 -4.82
C GLN A 64 -2.67 -13.79 -3.71
N TRP A 65 -2.24 -14.74 -2.89
CA TRP A 65 -2.89 -15.02 -1.61
C TRP A 65 -2.60 -13.91 -0.60
N MET A 66 -3.66 -13.42 0.00
CA MET A 66 -3.63 -12.37 1.02
C MET A 66 -4.27 -12.89 2.30
N LEU A 67 -3.81 -12.40 3.45
CA LEU A 67 -4.40 -12.66 4.75
C LEU A 67 -5.06 -11.40 5.30
N ARG A 68 -6.26 -11.53 5.88
CA ARG A 68 -6.98 -10.42 6.52
C ARG A 68 -6.44 -10.16 7.92
N ILE A 69 -5.21 -9.71 8.00
CA ILE A 69 -4.51 -9.47 9.28
C ILE A 69 -5.21 -8.44 10.17
N THR A 70 -5.96 -7.49 9.58
CA THR A 70 -6.68 -6.44 10.29
C THR A 70 -8.02 -6.89 10.87
N LYS A 71 -8.52 -8.09 10.52
CA LYS A 71 -9.82 -8.59 10.99
C LYS A 71 -9.93 -8.67 12.53
N TYR A 72 -8.81 -8.87 13.19
CA TYR A 72 -8.73 -8.99 14.65
C TYR A 72 -8.13 -7.75 15.34
N ALA A 73 -7.87 -6.67 14.62
CA ALA A 73 -7.21 -5.48 15.17
C ALA A 73 -7.95 -4.91 16.38
N ASP A 74 -9.27 -4.68 16.25
CA ASP A 74 -10.10 -4.18 17.37
C ASP A 74 -10.15 -5.14 18.56
N ARG A 75 -10.27 -6.44 18.27
CA ARG A 75 -10.29 -7.46 19.33
C ARG A 75 -8.95 -7.51 20.06
N LEU A 76 -7.83 -7.45 19.34
CA LEU A 76 -6.50 -7.42 19.94
C LEU A 76 -6.34 -6.22 20.87
N LEU A 77 -6.79 -5.03 20.48
CA LEU A 77 -6.77 -3.84 21.33
C LEU A 77 -7.64 -4.01 22.59
N ASN A 78 -8.88 -4.45 22.41
CA ASN A 78 -9.83 -4.60 23.52
C ASN A 78 -9.41 -5.69 24.53
N ASP A 79 -8.69 -6.71 24.07
CA ASP A 79 -8.24 -7.80 24.93
C ASP A 79 -6.94 -7.46 25.69
N LEU A 80 -6.23 -6.38 25.35
CA LEU A 80 -5.03 -5.94 26.07
C LEU A 80 -5.31 -5.62 27.53
N ASP A 81 -6.48 -5.04 27.84
CA ASP A 81 -6.86 -4.69 29.21
C ASP A 81 -7.05 -5.91 30.12
N LYS A 82 -7.33 -7.08 29.52
CA LYS A 82 -7.52 -8.35 30.23
C LYS A 82 -6.20 -9.06 30.54
N LEU A 83 -5.07 -8.56 30.01
CA LEU A 83 -3.77 -9.20 30.14
C LEU A 83 -2.96 -8.56 31.27
N GLU A 84 -2.29 -9.41 32.04
CA GLU A 84 -1.31 -8.98 33.06
C GLU A 84 0.07 -8.73 32.44
N TRP A 85 0.11 -7.93 31.36
CA TRP A 85 1.34 -7.58 30.68
C TRP A 85 1.89 -6.24 31.19
N PRO A 86 3.23 -6.05 31.11
CA PRO A 86 3.82 -4.76 31.41
C PRO A 86 3.23 -3.65 30.53
N GLU A 87 2.96 -2.48 31.11
CA GLU A 87 2.34 -1.35 30.40
C GLU A 87 3.10 -0.92 29.14
N LYS A 88 4.44 -1.01 29.18
CA LYS A 88 5.28 -0.75 27.99
C LYS A 88 4.90 -1.65 26.81
N VAL A 89 4.63 -2.93 27.08
CA VAL A 89 4.27 -3.91 26.03
C VAL A 89 2.88 -3.61 25.50
N LYS A 90 1.91 -3.33 26.38
CA LYS A 90 0.55 -2.94 25.97
C LYS A 90 0.58 -1.70 25.09
N LYS A 91 1.35 -0.68 25.49
CA LYS A 91 1.52 0.55 24.71
C LYS A 91 2.10 0.27 23.34
N MET A 92 3.15 -0.56 23.24
CA MET A 92 3.74 -0.94 21.95
C MET A 92 2.73 -1.63 21.03
N GLN A 93 1.89 -2.52 21.55
CA GLN A 93 0.85 -3.19 20.78
C GLN A 93 -0.22 -2.20 20.29
N THR A 94 -0.66 -1.30 21.16
CA THR A 94 -1.64 -0.26 20.84
C THR A 94 -1.14 0.67 19.74
N GLU A 95 0.10 1.14 19.85
CA GLU A 95 0.72 2.03 18.87
C GLU A 95 0.99 1.33 17.54
N TRP A 96 1.34 0.03 17.57
CA TRP A 96 1.53 -0.77 16.36
C TRP A 96 0.23 -0.93 15.57
N ILE A 97 -0.88 -1.22 16.24
CA ILE A 97 -2.20 -1.32 15.59
C ILE A 97 -2.66 0.06 15.12
N GLY A 98 -2.40 1.11 15.91
CA GLY A 98 -2.56 2.50 15.52
C GLY A 98 -4.00 2.87 15.15
N LYS A 99 -5.00 2.41 15.92
CA LYS A 99 -6.39 2.76 15.68
C LYS A 99 -6.57 4.27 15.72
N SER A 100 -7.12 4.85 14.66
CA SER A 100 -7.40 6.28 14.56
C SER A 100 -8.87 6.52 14.22
N TYR A 101 -9.36 7.70 14.59
CA TYR A 101 -10.69 8.18 14.26
C TYR A 101 -10.58 9.42 13.39
N GLY A 102 -11.44 9.53 12.40
CA GLY A 102 -11.43 10.65 11.47
C GLY A 102 -12.70 10.69 10.64
N ALA A 103 -12.69 11.53 9.63
CA ALA A 103 -13.79 11.69 8.69
C ALA A 103 -13.32 11.46 7.26
N GLU A 104 -14.19 10.87 6.44
CA GLU A 104 -14.06 10.90 4.98
C GLU A 104 -14.69 12.18 4.46
N VAL A 105 -13.98 12.87 3.58
CA VAL A 105 -14.42 14.13 2.98
C VAL A 105 -14.32 14.01 1.48
N ASP A 106 -15.42 14.32 0.80
CA ASP A 106 -15.50 14.31 -0.65
C ASP A 106 -15.24 15.72 -1.21
N PHE A 107 -14.30 15.81 -2.12
CA PHE A 107 -14.03 17.01 -2.91
C PHE A 107 -14.52 16.79 -4.33
N PRO A 108 -15.57 17.49 -4.78
CA PRO A 108 -16.03 17.41 -6.16
C PRO A 108 -14.96 17.99 -7.09
N VAL A 109 -14.81 17.38 -8.26
CA VAL A 109 -13.90 17.88 -9.29
C VAL A 109 -14.70 18.81 -10.20
N GLU A 110 -14.26 20.04 -10.33
CA GLU A 110 -14.95 21.04 -11.18
C GLU A 110 -15.01 20.57 -12.64
N GLY A 111 -16.20 20.64 -13.22
CA GLY A 111 -16.45 20.24 -14.62
C GLY A 111 -16.47 18.73 -14.88
N LYS A 112 -16.45 17.90 -13.83
CA LYS A 112 -16.50 16.43 -13.94
C LYS A 112 -17.45 15.84 -12.89
N ASP A 113 -17.95 14.63 -13.17
CA ASP A 113 -18.80 13.89 -12.22
C ASP A 113 -18.00 13.15 -11.13
N GLU A 114 -16.66 13.19 -11.24
CA GLU A 114 -15.78 12.54 -10.28
C GLU A 114 -15.60 13.36 -9.01
N LYS A 115 -15.31 12.66 -7.94
CA LYS A 115 -14.92 13.23 -6.65
C LYS A 115 -13.65 12.59 -6.15
N ILE A 116 -12.89 13.35 -5.37
CA ILE A 116 -11.72 12.88 -4.64
C ILE A 116 -12.13 12.72 -3.18
N THR A 117 -12.20 11.49 -2.70
CA THR A 117 -12.48 11.19 -1.30
C THR A 117 -11.17 11.09 -0.54
N VAL A 118 -11.02 11.87 0.54
CA VAL A 118 -9.88 11.83 1.44
C VAL A 118 -10.32 11.46 2.85
N TYR A 119 -9.46 10.73 3.55
CA TYR A 119 -9.63 10.48 4.97
C TYR A 119 -8.72 11.41 5.77
N THR A 120 -9.28 12.08 6.78
CA THR A 120 -8.51 12.94 7.68
C THR A 120 -8.86 12.69 9.14
N THR A 121 -7.84 12.68 10.01
CA THR A 121 -8.01 12.69 11.47
C THR A 121 -8.21 14.10 12.03
N ARG A 122 -8.08 15.12 11.19
CA ARG A 122 -8.18 16.54 11.54
C ARG A 122 -9.17 17.29 10.61
N PRO A 123 -10.46 16.92 10.63
CA PRO A 123 -11.47 17.61 9.80
C PRO A 123 -11.63 19.08 10.16
N ASP A 124 -11.26 19.48 11.35
CA ASP A 124 -11.24 20.87 11.83
C ASP A 124 -10.28 21.77 11.04
N THR A 125 -9.26 21.21 10.37
CA THR A 125 -8.28 21.96 9.58
C THR A 125 -8.68 22.17 8.12
N LEU A 126 -9.79 21.60 7.67
CA LEU A 126 -10.23 21.68 6.26
C LEU A 126 -10.40 23.10 5.74
N HIS A 127 -10.84 24.03 6.59
CA HIS A 127 -11.02 25.44 6.21
C HIS A 127 -9.70 26.15 5.86
N GLY A 128 -8.56 25.55 6.21
CA GLY A 128 -7.24 26.06 5.84
C GLY A 128 -6.66 25.40 4.57
N ALA A 129 -7.37 24.47 3.95
CA ALA A 129 -6.89 23.79 2.75
C ALA A 129 -7.02 24.72 1.53
N THR A 130 -5.90 24.97 0.85
CA THR A 130 -5.83 25.84 -0.33
C THR A 130 -5.46 25.12 -1.61
N PHE A 131 -5.03 23.85 -1.52
CA PHE A 131 -4.70 23.01 -2.67
C PHE A 131 -4.88 21.53 -2.31
N MET A 132 -5.00 20.70 -3.35
CA MET A 132 -5.11 19.26 -3.26
C MET A 132 -3.88 18.61 -3.92
N VAL A 133 -3.34 17.58 -3.28
CA VAL A 133 -2.23 16.78 -3.84
C VAL A 133 -2.68 15.36 -4.05
N LEU A 134 -2.45 14.83 -5.25
CA LEU A 134 -2.70 13.45 -5.58
C LEU A 134 -1.37 12.67 -5.64
N ALA A 135 -1.39 11.43 -5.17
CA ALA A 135 -0.29 10.52 -5.43
C ALA A 135 -0.18 10.24 -6.93
N PRO A 136 1.04 10.07 -7.49
CA PRO A 136 1.21 9.75 -8.91
C PRO A 136 0.46 8.49 -9.36
N GLU A 137 0.26 7.54 -8.45
CA GLU A 137 -0.46 6.29 -8.69
C GLU A 137 -1.99 6.42 -8.59
N HIS A 138 -2.48 7.58 -8.20
CA HIS A 138 -3.91 7.79 -8.08
C HIS A 138 -4.58 7.69 -9.45
N LYS A 139 -5.67 6.91 -9.53
CA LYS A 139 -6.37 6.62 -10.80
C LYS A 139 -6.85 7.86 -11.56
N LEU A 140 -7.08 8.98 -10.86
CA LEU A 140 -7.50 10.25 -11.46
C LEU A 140 -6.33 11.14 -11.87
N ALA A 141 -5.09 10.88 -11.43
CA ALA A 141 -3.95 11.78 -11.67
C ALA A 141 -3.76 12.10 -13.17
N ALA A 142 -3.66 11.06 -13.99
CA ALA A 142 -3.51 11.24 -15.45
C ALA A 142 -4.76 11.80 -16.14
N GLY A 143 -5.95 11.52 -15.60
CA GLY A 143 -7.24 11.96 -16.17
C GLY A 143 -7.63 13.41 -15.81
N LEU A 144 -7.04 13.97 -14.76
CA LEU A 144 -7.28 15.36 -14.33
C LEU A 144 -6.29 16.34 -14.95
N ALA A 145 -5.20 15.86 -15.54
CA ALA A 145 -4.22 16.73 -16.20
C ALA A 145 -4.86 17.50 -17.35
N THR A 146 -4.63 18.81 -17.42
CA THR A 146 -4.98 19.62 -18.59
C THR A 146 -4.10 19.24 -19.80
N PRO A 147 -4.55 19.48 -21.04
CA PRO A 147 -3.77 19.17 -22.23
C PRO A 147 -2.33 19.70 -22.16
N ASP A 148 -2.14 20.91 -21.64
CA ASP A 148 -0.84 21.58 -21.53
C ASP A 148 0.08 20.93 -20.49
N GLN A 149 -0.49 20.31 -19.45
CA GLN A 149 0.26 19.67 -18.37
C GLN A 149 0.44 18.17 -18.56
N LYS A 150 -0.27 17.58 -19.51
CA LYS A 150 -0.35 16.12 -19.68
C LYS A 150 1.01 15.47 -19.85
N GLU A 151 1.87 16.03 -20.67
CA GLU A 151 3.22 15.48 -20.93
C GLU A 151 4.07 15.49 -19.63
N ALA A 152 4.04 16.60 -18.89
CA ALA A 152 4.78 16.74 -17.65
C ALA A 152 4.25 15.79 -16.55
N VAL A 153 2.92 15.61 -16.49
CA VAL A 153 2.27 14.69 -15.54
C VAL A 153 2.61 13.24 -15.87
N ASP A 154 2.53 12.82 -17.14
CA ASP A 154 2.84 11.46 -17.56
C ASP A 154 4.33 11.14 -17.32
N ALA A 155 5.24 12.08 -17.60
CA ALA A 155 6.66 11.94 -17.30
C ALA A 155 6.92 11.82 -15.80
N TYR A 156 6.22 12.62 -14.97
CA TYR A 156 6.34 12.55 -13.51
C TYR A 156 5.81 11.23 -12.94
N ILE A 157 4.66 10.75 -13.41
CA ILE A 157 4.09 9.44 -13.02
C ILE A 157 5.09 8.33 -13.35
N TYR A 158 5.68 8.36 -14.54
CA TYR A 158 6.69 7.38 -14.94
C TYR A 158 7.93 7.43 -14.04
N ALA A 159 8.51 8.61 -13.81
CA ALA A 159 9.68 8.78 -12.95
C ALA A 159 9.39 8.33 -11.51
N ALA A 160 8.21 8.66 -10.98
CA ALA A 160 7.78 8.22 -9.67
C ALA A 160 7.62 6.70 -9.56
N SER A 161 7.14 6.04 -10.62
CA SER A 161 6.98 4.58 -10.65
C SER A 161 8.30 3.81 -10.58
N MET A 162 9.41 4.46 -10.95
CA MET A 162 10.75 3.87 -10.89
C MET A 162 11.40 3.96 -9.51
N LYS A 163 10.86 4.80 -8.60
CA LYS A 163 11.36 4.95 -7.23
C LYS A 163 10.71 3.93 -6.29
N SER A 164 11.49 3.37 -5.37
CA SER A 164 10.94 2.56 -4.29
C SER A 164 10.18 3.42 -3.27
N ASN A 165 9.26 2.81 -2.52
CA ASN A 165 8.57 3.52 -1.44
C ASN A 165 9.53 4.02 -0.35
N VAL A 166 10.62 3.28 -0.12
CA VAL A 166 11.65 3.65 0.87
C VAL A 166 12.39 4.89 0.40
N ASP A 167 12.81 4.94 -0.86
CA ASP A 167 13.49 6.12 -1.44
C ASP A 167 12.59 7.35 -1.36
N ARG A 168 11.31 7.22 -1.70
CA ARG A 168 10.33 8.32 -1.61
C ARG A 168 10.14 8.84 -0.18
N MET A 169 10.19 7.93 0.82
CA MET A 169 10.08 8.30 2.24
C MET A 169 11.33 9.02 2.74
N GLN A 170 12.51 8.59 2.26
CA GLN A 170 13.81 9.14 2.67
C GLN A 170 14.17 10.43 1.94
N ASP A 171 13.65 10.65 0.73
CA ASP A 171 13.86 11.88 -0.04
C ASP A 171 13.37 13.09 0.77
N LYS A 172 14.33 13.96 1.14
CA LYS A 172 14.04 15.21 1.87
C LYS A 172 13.38 16.25 0.97
N GLU A 173 13.74 16.24 -0.30
CA GLU A 173 13.17 17.13 -1.30
C GLU A 173 11.87 16.55 -1.86
N LYS A 174 10.77 17.27 -1.67
CA LYS A 174 9.47 16.88 -2.20
C LYS A 174 9.28 17.54 -3.57
N THR A 175 8.99 16.71 -4.55
CA THR A 175 8.76 17.13 -5.94
C THR A 175 7.30 16.94 -6.33
N GLY A 176 6.85 17.65 -7.35
CA GLY A 176 5.49 17.53 -7.86
C GLY A 176 5.34 18.28 -9.19
N VAL A 177 4.24 18.05 -9.86
CA VAL A 177 3.82 18.78 -11.07
C VAL A 177 2.38 19.23 -10.92
N PHE A 178 2.02 20.34 -11.52
CA PHE A 178 0.64 20.83 -11.53
C PHE A 178 -0.20 19.99 -12.49
N LEU A 179 -1.48 19.79 -12.14
CA LEU A 179 -2.47 19.14 -13.00
C LEU A 179 -3.21 20.14 -13.89
N SER A 180 -3.26 21.41 -13.46
CA SER A 180 -3.92 22.52 -14.14
C SER A 180 -3.09 23.79 -14.01
#